data_7c7c2bf50197daa92bcc9134b93d0071
#
_entry.id   7c7c2bf50197daa92bcc9134b93d0071
#
_cell.length_a   1.000
_cell.length_b   1.000
_cell.length_c   1.000
_cell.angle_alpha   90.00
_cell.angle_beta   90.00
_cell.angle_gamma   90.00
#
_symmetry.space_group_name_H-M   'P 1'
#
loop_
_entity.id
_entity.type
_entity.pdbx_description
1 polymer ?
#
loop_
_entity_poly.entity_id
_entity_poly.type
_entity_poly.pdbx_seq_one_letter_code
_entity_poly.pdbx_strand_id
1 'polypeptide(L)'
;MALVIVRLQVADYEVWKNAFEEVEEVRREYGWKKHELFRDAANPNTAVVVGHLESLDSARRYLADERVRAAVARSGVQGPPEAWFLNEVEEKDY
;
A
#
# COMPACT_ATOMS: atom_id res chain seq x y z
N MET A 1 16.21 0.02 5.86
CA MET A 1 14.92 0.50 5.33
C MET A 1 13.96 -0.66 5.20
N ALA A 2 12.76 -0.48 5.66
CA ALA A 2 11.72 -1.48 5.57
C ALA A 2 10.78 -1.18 4.40
N LEU A 3 10.30 -2.23 3.75
CA LEU A 3 9.34 -2.13 2.67
C LEU A 3 8.08 -2.90 3.02
N VAL A 4 6.94 -2.33 2.67
CA VAL A 4 5.70 -3.08 2.61
C VAL A 4 5.23 -3.06 1.15
N ILE A 5 4.91 -4.24 0.63
CA ILE A 5 4.34 -4.36 -0.70
C ILE A 5 2.94 -4.92 -0.54
N VAL A 6 1.95 -4.25 -1.10
CA VAL A 6 0.56 -4.69 -1.02
C VAL A 6 0.01 -4.81 -2.44
N ARG A 7 -0.52 -5.98 -2.76
CA ARG A 7 -1.14 -6.26 -4.05
C ARG A 7 -2.65 -6.40 -3.85
N LEU A 8 -3.41 -5.68 -4.65
CA LEU A 8 -4.87 -5.59 -4.50
C LEU A 8 -5.55 -5.78 -5.85
N GLN A 9 -6.66 -6.53 -5.83
CA GLN A 9 -7.59 -6.56 -6.96
C GLN A 9 -8.68 -5.53 -6.64
N VAL A 10 -8.97 -4.64 -7.58
CA VAL A 10 -9.94 -3.57 -7.37
C VAL A 10 -11.00 -3.60 -8.47
N ALA A 11 -12.22 -3.16 -8.14
CA ALA A 11 -13.29 -3.08 -9.11
C ALA A 11 -13.07 -1.93 -10.09
N ASP A 12 -12.56 -0.81 -9.59
CA ASP A 12 -12.30 0.40 -10.37
C ASP A 12 -11.07 1.10 -9.77
N TYR A 13 -10.02 1.18 -10.55
CA TYR A 13 -8.75 1.76 -10.09
C TYR A 13 -8.91 3.19 -9.59
N GLU A 14 -9.65 4.04 -10.29
CA GLU A 14 -9.79 5.45 -9.90
C GLU A 14 -10.52 5.60 -8.57
N VAL A 15 -11.53 4.79 -8.32
CA VAL A 15 -12.25 4.78 -7.05
C VAL A 15 -11.29 4.35 -5.93
N TRP A 16 -10.52 3.31 -6.17
CA TRP A 16 -9.52 2.84 -5.21
C TRP A 16 -8.46 3.91 -4.95
N LYS A 17 -7.95 4.53 -6.00
CA LYS A 17 -6.91 5.56 -5.89
C LYS A 17 -7.37 6.74 -5.04
N ASN A 18 -8.63 7.17 -5.23
CA ASN A 18 -9.20 8.25 -4.43
C ASN A 18 -9.26 7.88 -2.95
N ALA A 19 -9.68 6.67 -2.62
CA ALA A 19 -9.72 6.19 -1.25
C ALA A 19 -8.32 6.08 -0.64
N PHE A 20 -7.35 5.63 -1.45
CA PHE A 20 -5.95 5.57 -1.04
C PHE A 20 -5.42 6.97 -0.68
N GLU A 21 -5.73 7.96 -1.49
CA GLU A 21 -5.29 9.34 -1.23
C GLU A 21 -5.92 9.93 0.03
N GLU A 22 -7.16 9.56 0.36
CA GLU A 22 -7.84 10.06 1.55
C GLU A 22 -7.12 9.74 2.86
N VAL A 23 -6.30 8.70 2.89
CA VAL A 23 -5.56 8.31 4.10
C VAL A 23 -4.07 8.64 4.02
N GLU A 24 -3.69 9.57 3.16
CA GLU A 24 -2.30 10.00 3.04
C GLU A 24 -1.73 10.52 4.36
N GLU A 25 -2.51 11.30 5.13
CA GLU A 25 -2.05 11.79 6.42
C GLU A 25 -1.81 10.67 7.41
N VAL A 26 -2.59 9.59 7.33
CA VAL A 26 -2.37 8.41 8.17
C VAL A 26 -1.03 7.78 7.84
N ARG A 27 -0.67 7.72 6.56
CA ARG A 27 0.64 7.22 6.16
C ARG A 27 1.77 8.07 6.74
N ARG A 28 1.62 9.41 6.73
CA ARG A 28 2.61 10.29 7.34
C ARG A 28 2.75 10.04 8.84
N GLU A 29 1.63 9.85 9.54
CA GLU A 29 1.65 9.56 10.98
C GLU A 29 2.43 8.29 11.31
N TYR A 30 2.38 7.29 10.42
CA TYR A 30 3.11 6.03 10.63
C TYR A 30 4.51 6.04 10.03
N GLY A 31 4.98 7.19 9.58
CA GLY A 31 6.38 7.33 9.18
C GLY A 31 6.71 6.83 7.78
N TRP A 32 5.73 6.78 6.89
CA TRP A 32 6.00 6.48 5.49
C TRP A 32 6.90 7.56 4.90
N LYS A 33 7.98 7.16 4.25
CA LYS A 33 8.94 8.07 3.62
C LYS A 33 8.59 8.36 2.18
N LYS A 34 8.10 7.36 1.47
CA LYS A 34 7.58 7.48 0.11
C LYS A 34 6.75 6.27 -0.21
N HIS A 35 6.00 6.36 -1.29
CA HIS A 35 5.36 5.18 -1.87
C HIS A 35 5.50 5.21 -3.38
N GLU A 36 5.33 4.05 -3.98
CA GLU A 36 5.26 3.89 -5.42
C GLU A 36 3.99 3.09 -5.71
N LEU A 37 3.30 3.46 -6.77
CA LEU A 37 2.11 2.76 -7.20
C LEU A 37 2.35 2.17 -8.58
N PHE A 38 1.93 0.93 -8.73
CA PHE A 38 2.01 0.22 -10.01
C PHE A 38 0.66 -0.39 -10.34
N ARG A 39 0.39 -0.53 -11.61
CA ARG A 39 -0.73 -1.33 -12.09
C ARG A 39 -0.13 -2.46 -12.90
N ASP A 40 -0.71 -3.65 -12.79
CA ASP A 40 -0.26 -4.78 -13.59
C ASP A 40 -0.44 -4.44 -15.08
N ALA A 41 0.59 -4.70 -15.88
CA ALA A 41 0.56 -4.35 -17.31
C ALA A 41 -0.52 -5.08 -18.07
N ALA A 42 -0.89 -6.29 -17.64
CA ALA A 42 -1.91 -7.11 -18.29
C ALA A 42 -3.30 -6.92 -17.68
N ASN A 43 -3.37 -6.45 -16.42
CA ASN A 43 -4.63 -6.27 -15.69
C ASN A 43 -4.64 -4.92 -14.97
N PRO A 44 -5.23 -3.88 -15.57
CA PRO A 44 -5.21 -2.53 -14.99
C PRO A 44 -5.98 -2.39 -13.68
N ASN A 45 -6.75 -3.40 -13.28
CA ASN A 45 -7.45 -3.42 -12.00
C ASN A 45 -6.70 -4.21 -10.92
N THR A 46 -5.45 -4.54 -11.19
CA THR A 46 -4.52 -5.04 -10.17
C THR A 46 -3.55 -3.93 -9.82
N ALA A 47 -3.62 -3.45 -8.59
CA ALA A 47 -2.77 -2.38 -8.10
C ALA A 47 -1.72 -2.94 -7.15
N VAL A 48 -0.52 -2.39 -7.20
CA VAL A 48 0.57 -2.73 -6.29
C VAL A 48 1.07 -1.45 -5.64
N VAL A 49 1.08 -1.43 -4.32
CA VAL A 49 1.62 -0.33 -3.52
C VAL A 49 2.96 -0.78 -2.95
N VAL A 50 3.99 0.02 -3.14
CA VAL A 50 5.27 -0.19 -2.46
C VAL A 50 5.47 0.96 -1.50
N GLY A 51 5.50 0.67 -0.21
CA GLY A 51 5.70 1.66 0.84
C GLY A 51 7.09 1.54 1.45
N HIS A 52 7.75 2.67 1.63
CA HIS A 52 9.08 2.76 2.24
C HIS A 52 8.93 3.37 3.63
N LEU A 53 9.28 2.61 4.66
CA LEU A 53 9.15 3.01 6.07
C LEU A 53 10.45 2.68 6.80
N GLU A 54 10.59 3.22 8.02
CA GLU A 54 11.74 2.92 8.85
C GLU A 54 11.60 1.59 9.58
N SER A 55 10.37 1.14 9.88
CA SER A 55 10.17 -0.09 10.61
C SER A 55 9.00 -0.90 10.07
N LEU A 56 9.12 -2.22 10.17
CA LEU A 56 8.04 -3.13 9.81
C LEU A 56 6.89 -3.05 10.79
N ASP A 57 7.16 -2.72 12.04
CA ASP A 57 6.11 -2.53 13.06
C ASP A 57 5.16 -1.41 12.65
N SER A 58 5.71 -0.27 12.20
CA SER A 58 4.89 0.84 11.69
C SER A 58 4.04 0.43 10.50
N ALA A 59 4.58 -0.39 9.61
CA ALA A 59 3.84 -0.88 8.46
C ALA A 59 2.64 -1.74 8.89
N ARG A 60 2.87 -2.64 9.85
CA ARG A 60 1.78 -3.48 10.38
C ARG A 60 0.71 -2.66 11.07
N ARG A 61 1.13 -1.68 11.86
CA ARG A 61 0.20 -0.80 12.59
C ARG A 61 -0.62 0.05 11.64
N TYR A 62 -0.01 0.54 10.55
CA TYR A 62 -0.72 1.26 9.50
C TYR A 62 -1.83 0.40 8.91
N LEU A 63 -1.52 -0.83 8.53
CA LEU A 63 -2.51 -1.73 7.91
C LEU A 63 -3.62 -2.14 8.90
N ALA A 64 -3.37 -2.05 10.19
CA ALA A 64 -4.36 -2.35 11.23
C ALA A 64 -5.16 -1.12 11.68
N ASP A 65 -4.78 0.08 11.25
CA ASP A 65 -5.46 1.31 11.66
C ASP A 65 -6.88 1.34 11.10
N GLU A 66 -7.85 1.71 11.94
CA GLU A 66 -9.25 1.72 11.57
C GLU A 66 -9.57 2.64 10.40
N ARG A 67 -8.88 3.77 10.29
CA ARG A 67 -9.07 4.73 9.18
C ARG A 67 -8.66 4.11 7.85
N VAL A 68 -7.55 3.35 7.88
CA VAL A 68 -7.05 2.64 6.70
C VAL A 68 -8.02 1.52 6.32
N ARG A 69 -8.45 0.74 7.30
CA ARG A 69 -9.39 -0.36 7.08
C ARG A 69 -10.73 0.15 6.53
N ALA A 70 -11.21 1.29 7.04
CA ALA A 70 -12.43 1.91 6.53
C ALA A 70 -12.26 2.37 5.07
N ALA A 71 -11.10 2.95 4.73
CA ALA A 71 -10.81 3.35 3.36
C ALA A 71 -10.78 2.14 2.43
N VAL A 72 -10.13 1.05 2.84
CA VAL A 72 -10.11 -0.20 2.07
C VAL A 72 -11.52 -0.74 1.86
N ALA A 73 -12.34 -0.72 2.90
CA ALA A 73 -13.71 -1.24 2.83
C ALA A 73 -14.57 -0.51 1.78
N ARG A 74 -14.35 0.80 1.59
CA ARG A 74 -15.12 1.58 0.61
C ARG A 74 -14.44 1.72 -0.75
N SER A 75 -13.24 1.20 -0.90
CA SER A 75 -12.41 1.41 -2.10
C SER A 75 -12.68 0.44 -3.25
N GLY A 76 -13.51 -0.56 -3.02
CA GLY A 76 -13.83 -1.56 -4.03
C GLY A 76 -12.79 -2.66 -4.17
N VAL A 77 -11.99 -2.91 -3.13
CA VAL A 77 -11.06 -4.04 -3.11
C VAL A 77 -11.84 -5.35 -3.14
N GLN A 78 -11.42 -6.25 -4.02
CA GLN A 78 -12.05 -7.55 -4.24
C GLN A 78 -11.19 -8.65 -3.66
N GLY A 79 -11.69 -9.32 -2.63
CA GLY A 79 -10.96 -10.36 -1.94
C GLY A 79 -9.88 -9.82 -1.02
N PRO A 80 -9.14 -10.71 -0.33
CA PRO A 80 -8.11 -10.29 0.61
C PRO A 80 -6.88 -9.76 -0.13
N PRO A 81 -6.34 -8.58 0.28
CA PRO A 81 -5.08 -8.10 -0.25
C PRO A 81 -3.93 -9.03 0.14
N GLU A 82 -2.93 -9.11 -0.72
CA GLU A 82 -1.68 -9.78 -0.38
C GLU A 82 -0.69 -8.72 0.10
N ALA A 83 0.03 -9.03 1.18
CA ALA A 83 1.00 -8.09 1.72
C ALA A 83 2.31 -8.81 2.04
N TRP A 84 3.43 -8.14 1.73
CA TRP A 84 4.75 -8.62 2.06
C TRP A 84 5.47 -7.55 2.88
N PHE A 85 6.11 -7.99 3.97
CA PHE A 85 6.88 -7.12 4.86
C PHE A 85 8.34 -7.49 4.68
N LEU A 86 9.14 -6.58 4.15
CA LEU A 86 10.48 -6.88 3.66
C LEU A 86 11.51 -5.94 4.29
N ASN A 87 12.68 -6.49 4.59
CA ASN A 87 13.84 -5.68 4.94
C ASN A 87 14.73 -5.57 3.70
N GLU A 88 15.14 -4.36 3.37
CA GLU A 88 16.06 -4.16 2.26
C GLU A 88 17.43 -4.77 2.61
N VAL A 89 17.95 -5.55 1.71
CA VAL A 89 19.26 -6.20 1.87
C VAL A 89 20.29 -5.52 0.99
N GLU A 90 19.93 -5.17 -0.22
CA GLU A 90 20.85 -4.56 -1.17
C GLU A 90 20.08 -3.76 -2.21
N GLU A 91 20.65 -2.62 -2.57
CA GLU A 91 20.21 -1.85 -3.74
C GLU A 91 21.48 -1.54 -4.54
N LYS A 92 21.45 -1.81 -5.82
CA LYS A 92 22.61 -1.60 -6.68
C LYS A 92 22.18 -1.06 -8.04
N ASP A 93 22.82 -0.01 -8.47
CA ASP A 93 22.62 0.55 -9.81
C ASP A 93 23.53 -0.15 -10.82
N TYR A 94 23.04 -0.32 -12.03
CA TYR A 94 23.80 -0.90 -13.12
C TYR A 94 24.12 0.12 -14.19
#